data_11eb78325228301b36e2475408e341b0
#
_entry.id   11eb78325228301b36e2475408e341b0
#
_cell.length_a   1.000
_cell.length_b   1.000
_cell.length_c   1.000
_cell.angle_alpha   90.00
_cell.angle_beta   90.00
_cell.angle_gamma   90.00
#
_symmetry.space_group_name_H-M   'P 1'
#
loop_
_entity.id
_entity.type
_entity.pdbx_description
1 polymer ?
#
loop_
_entity_poly.entity_id
_entity_poly.type
_entity_poly.pdbx_seq_one_letter_code
_entity_poly.pdbx_strand_id
1 'polypeptide(L)'
;SGKYIKLKTLNSKTLSYKDTKVLVGTKYTYKVRARKKAGSGYIYSSYSKAVSTTQKLSKPGLTLKTTKGKQILSWKKVSGASGYYLYQKKGNGSFKQIKKCSSKTTKYTVKTKKGTTYSYKLVPYRVINKKLKNGPASSVKSRKAK
;
A
#
# COMPACT_ATOMS: atom_id res chain seq x y z
N SER A 1 -22.14 -12.04 -11.32
CA SER A 1 -22.34 -10.95 -10.32
C SER A 1 -22.24 -11.55 -8.92
N GLY A 2 -21.39 -10.98 -8.08
CA GLY A 2 -21.18 -11.48 -6.71
C GLY A 2 -22.40 -11.21 -5.82
N LYS A 3 -22.77 -12.19 -4.97
CA LYS A 3 -23.83 -12.06 -3.98
C LYS A 3 -23.39 -11.13 -2.85
N TYR A 4 -24.27 -10.19 -2.41
CA TYR A 4 -24.03 -9.41 -1.20
C TYR A 4 -24.12 -10.30 0.04
N ILE A 5 -23.13 -10.18 0.92
CA ILE A 5 -23.10 -10.83 2.23
C ILE A 5 -23.19 -9.79 3.34
N LYS A 6 -23.84 -10.15 4.45
CA LYS A 6 -23.87 -9.27 5.63
C LYS A 6 -22.50 -9.20 6.27
N LEU A 7 -21.87 -8.04 6.23
CA LEU A 7 -20.54 -7.80 6.76
C LEU A 7 -20.56 -7.53 8.27
N LYS A 8 -21.43 -6.62 8.72
CA LYS A 8 -21.53 -6.22 10.13
C LYS A 8 -22.91 -5.64 10.44
N THR A 9 -23.33 -5.76 11.69
CA THR A 9 -24.42 -4.99 12.28
C THR A 9 -23.81 -3.98 13.25
N LEU A 10 -24.18 -2.72 13.13
CA LEU A 10 -23.71 -1.62 13.97
C LEU A 10 -24.88 -1.09 14.82
N ASN A 11 -24.57 -0.44 15.94
CA ASN A 11 -25.56 0.29 16.74
C ASN A 11 -25.82 1.67 16.13
N SER A 12 -26.87 2.36 16.60
CA SER A 12 -27.30 3.67 16.07
C SER A 12 -26.30 4.80 16.30
N LYS A 13 -25.38 4.67 17.25
CA LYS A 13 -24.35 5.66 17.56
C LYS A 13 -23.09 5.50 16.70
N THR A 14 -22.96 4.37 15.96
CA THR A 14 -21.78 4.08 15.13
C THR A 14 -22.01 4.55 13.70
N LEU A 15 -21.39 5.67 13.34
CA LEU A 15 -21.55 6.34 12.04
C LEU A 15 -20.53 5.89 10.98
N SER A 16 -19.54 5.07 11.33
CA SER A 16 -18.50 4.58 10.42
C SER A 16 -18.10 3.14 10.70
N TYR A 17 -17.66 2.44 9.67
CA TYR A 17 -17.10 1.10 9.80
C TYR A 17 -15.89 0.95 8.87
N LYS A 18 -14.78 0.44 9.43
CA LYS A 18 -13.56 0.15 8.67
C LYS A 18 -13.46 -1.34 8.39
N ASP A 19 -13.62 -1.73 7.12
CA ASP A 19 -13.34 -3.11 6.70
C ASP A 19 -11.83 -3.33 6.60
N THR A 20 -11.29 -4.14 7.50
CA THR A 20 -9.85 -4.45 7.57
C THR A 20 -9.48 -5.76 6.86
N LYS A 21 -10.47 -6.51 6.36
CA LYS A 21 -10.26 -7.81 5.70
C LYS A 21 -10.18 -7.71 4.18
N VAL A 22 -10.05 -6.49 3.64
CA VAL A 22 -9.98 -6.26 2.20
C VAL A 22 -8.62 -6.66 1.61
N LEU A 23 -8.66 -7.31 0.45
CA LEU A 23 -7.46 -7.72 -0.31
C LEU A 23 -7.08 -6.63 -1.32
N VAL A 24 -5.79 -6.31 -1.38
CA VAL A 24 -5.26 -5.36 -2.35
C VAL A 24 -5.54 -5.84 -3.78
N GLY A 25 -6.07 -4.94 -4.61
CA GLY A 25 -6.40 -5.18 -6.01
C GLY A 25 -7.78 -5.81 -6.25
N THR A 26 -8.54 -6.10 -5.19
CA THR A 26 -9.92 -6.60 -5.28
C THR A 26 -10.90 -5.44 -5.20
N LYS A 27 -11.88 -5.42 -6.11
CA LYS A 27 -13.00 -4.47 -6.07
C LYS A 27 -14.05 -4.98 -5.07
N TYR A 28 -14.39 -4.13 -4.12
CA TYR A 28 -15.45 -4.35 -3.14
C TYR A 28 -16.59 -3.37 -3.40
N THR A 29 -17.81 -3.83 -3.22
CA THR A 29 -19.02 -3.01 -3.35
C THR A 29 -19.80 -3.11 -2.05
N TYR A 30 -20.14 -1.96 -1.47
CA TYR A 30 -20.82 -1.85 -0.19
C TYR A 30 -22.16 -1.14 -0.35
N LYS A 31 -23.15 -1.56 0.45
CA LYS A 31 -24.41 -0.89 0.68
C LYS A 31 -24.81 -1.05 2.13
N VAL A 32 -25.55 -0.12 2.67
CA VAL A 32 -26.05 -0.14 4.04
C VAL A 32 -27.56 0.02 4.06
N ARG A 33 -28.20 -0.43 5.13
CA ARG A 33 -29.61 -0.13 5.44
C ARG A 33 -29.78 0.04 6.94
N ALA A 34 -30.74 0.84 7.35
CA ALA A 34 -31.15 0.97 8.73
C ALA A 34 -32.03 -0.22 9.15
N ARG A 35 -32.07 -0.49 10.45
CA ARG A 35 -33.03 -1.41 11.07
C ARG A 35 -33.54 -0.86 12.40
N LYS A 36 -34.79 -1.13 12.71
CA LYS A 36 -35.44 -0.84 13.99
C LYS A 36 -36.04 -2.12 14.54
N LYS A 37 -35.90 -2.37 15.86
CA LYS A 37 -36.57 -3.49 16.53
C LYS A 37 -38.08 -3.26 16.48
N ALA A 38 -38.83 -4.30 16.16
CA ALA A 38 -40.28 -4.30 16.12
C ALA A 38 -40.77 -5.64 16.66
N GLY A 39 -41.32 -5.66 17.88
CA GLY A 39 -41.67 -6.89 18.59
C GLY A 39 -40.47 -7.83 18.73
N SER A 40 -40.61 -9.08 18.32
CA SER A 40 -39.56 -10.10 18.31
C SER A 40 -38.63 -10.00 17.08
N GLY A 41 -38.92 -9.15 16.09
CA GLY A 41 -38.19 -9.04 14.83
C GLY A 41 -37.58 -7.66 14.58
N TYR A 42 -37.28 -7.40 13.31
CA TYR A 42 -36.73 -6.13 12.84
C TYR A 42 -37.44 -5.69 11.56
N ILE A 43 -37.75 -4.41 11.46
CA ILE A 43 -38.09 -3.73 10.20
C ILE A 43 -36.83 -3.07 9.61
N TYR A 44 -36.76 -2.96 8.30
CA TYR A 44 -35.58 -2.50 7.57
C TYR A 44 -35.96 -1.40 6.58
N SER A 45 -35.09 -0.42 6.43
CA SER A 45 -35.16 0.53 5.33
C SER A 45 -34.74 -0.09 3.99
N SER A 46 -35.00 0.59 2.91
CA SER A 46 -34.33 0.33 1.62
C SER A 46 -32.81 0.43 1.79
N TYR A 47 -32.09 -0.24 0.90
CA TYR A 47 -30.63 -0.11 0.87
C TYR A 47 -30.21 1.24 0.28
N SER A 48 -29.08 1.76 0.75
CA SER A 48 -28.39 2.88 0.12
C SER A 48 -27.98 2.55 -1.33
N LYS A 49 -27.64 3.57 -2.12
CA LYS A 49 -26.88 3.35 -3.36
C LYS A 49 -25.60 2.55 -3.04
N ALA A 50 -25.24 1.63 -3.94
CA ALA A 50 -24.02 0.84 -3.79
C ALA A 50 -22.79 1.67 -4.12
N VAL A 51 -21.75 1.59 -3.28
CA VAL A 51 -20.47 2.28 -3.48
C VAL A 51 -19.37 1.23 -3.67
N SER A 52 -18.59 1.39 -4.73
CA SER A 52 -17.50 0.47 -5.05
C SER A 52 -16.13 1.12 -4.83
N THR A 53 -15.19 0.34 -4.32
CA THR A 53 -13.78 0.73 -4.18
C THR A 53 -12.87 -0.45 -4.45
N THR A 54 -11.62 -0.15 -4.84
CA THR A 54 -10.56 -1.16 -4.98
C THR A 54 -9.43 -0.80 -4.05
N GLN A 55 -9.10 -1.71 -3.14
CA GLN A 55 -7.99 -1.50 -2.21
C GLN A 55 -6.67 -1.42 -2.97
N LYS A 56 -5.93 -0.32 -2.79
CA LYS A 56 -4.63 -0.08 -3.43
C LYS A 56 -3.48 -0.31 -2.43
N LEU A 57 -2.27 -0.56 -2.95
CA LEU A 57 -1.06 -0.52 -2.12
C LEU A 57 -0.84 0.90 -1.57
N SER A 58 -0.45 0.99 -0.31
CA SER A 58 -0.07 2.28 0.29
C SER A 58 1.33 2.71 -0.18
N LYS A 59 1.59 4.02 -0.12
CA LYS A 59 2.91 4.61 -0.39
C LYS A 59 3.90 4.13 0.68
N PRO A 60 5.08 3.56 0.31
CA PRO A 60 6.07 3.14 1.30
C PRO A 60 6.82 4.34 1.90
N GLY A 61 7.10 4.26 3.20
CA GLY A 61 8.01 5.18 3.88
C GLY A 61 9.44 4.72 3.68
N LEU A 62 10.24 5.43 2.86
CA LEU A 62 11.65 5.14 2.62
C LEU A 62 12.53 6.03 3.51
N THR A 63 13.51 5.45 4.20
CA THR A 63 14.56 6.14 4.94
C THR A 63 15.93 5.86 4.33
N LEU A 64 16.87 6.79 4.47
CA LEU A 64 18.22 6.72 3.89
C LEU A 64 19.25 7.14 4.95
N LYS A 65 20.17 6.21 5.29
CA LYS A 65 21.35 6.46 6.12
C LYS A 65 22.61 6.35 5.26
N THR A 66 23.53 7.30 5.41
CA THR A 66 24.84 7.28 4.72
C THR A 66 25.93 6.94 5.73
N THR A 67 26.83 6.03 5.33
CA THR A 67 28.04 5.68 6.05
C THR A 67 29.23 5.69 5.06
N LYS A 68 30.47 5.58 5.53
CA LYS A 68 31.66 5.53 4.67
C LYS A 68 31.51 4.44 3.59
N GLY A 69 31.58 4.81 2.32
CA GLY A 69 31.51 3.94 1.15
C GLY A 69 30.18 3.25 0.88
N LYS A 70 29.11 3.52 1.65
CA LYS A 70 27.81 2.87 1.45
C LYS A 70 26.62 3.71 1.93
N GLN A 71 25.47 3.45 1.32
CA GLN A 71 24.18 3.99 1.74
C GLN A 71 23.21 2.85 2.07
N ILE A 72 22.47 3.01 3.17
CA ILE A 72 21.56 2.02 3.71
C ILE A 72 20.14 2.57 3.58
N LEU A 73 19.32 1.84 2.85
CA LEU A 73 17.90 2.11 2.63
C LEU A 73 17.09 1.21 3.55
N SER A 74 16.08 1.76 4.21
CA SER A 74 15.17 0.98 5.06
C SER A 74 13.73 1.46 4.86
N TRP A 75 12.77 0.55 5.01
CA TRP A 75 11.33 0.83 4.88
C TRP A 75 10.50 -0.12 5.72
N LYS A 76 9.28 0.31 6.06
CA LYS A 76 8.28 -0.56 6.68
C LYS A 76 7.57 -1.38 5.60
N LYS A 77 7.18 -2.60 5.94
CA LYS A 77 6.38 -3.45 5.03
C LYS A 77 5.09 -2.74 4.64
N VAL A 78 4.77 -2.79 3.34
CA VAL A 78 3.48 -2.33 2.81
C VAL A 78 2.54 -3.53 2.80
N SER A 79 1.41 -3.40 3.49
CA SER A 79 0.41 -4.47 3.55
C SER A 79 -0.06 -4.84 2.15
N GLY A 80 -0.10 -6.13 1.85
CA GLY A 80 -0.51 -6.67 0.56
C GLY A 80 0.52 -6.56 -0.57
N ALA A 81 1.71 -6.02 -0.35
CA ALA A 81 2.77 -6.04 -1.36
C ALA A 81 3.34 -7.44 -1.54
N SER A 82 3.57 -7.84 -2.79
CA SER A 82 4.33 -9.04 -3.17
C SER A 82 5.83 -8.80 -3.16
N GLY A 83 6.25 -7.53 -3.23
CA GLY A 83 7.64 -7.11 -3.19
C GLY A 83 7.81 -5.64 -3.55
N TYR A 84 9.05 -5.27 -3.85
CA TYR A 84 9.43 -3.89 -4.10
C TYR A 84 10.43 -3.80 -5.25
N TYR A 85 10.33 -2.74 -6.04
CA TYR A 85 11.37 -2.29 -6.95
C TYR A 85 12.10 -1.11 -6.33
N LEU A 86 13.41 -1.22 -6.18
CA LEU A 86 14.27 -0.14 -5.73
C LEU A 86 14.93 0.52 -6.93
N TYR A 87 14.78 1.83 -7.03
CA TYR A 87 15.37 2.65 -8.07
C TYR A 87 16.43 3.58 -7.49
N GLN A 88 17.49 3.80 -8.27
CA GLN A 88 18.57 4.75 -7.96
C GLN A 88 18.73 5.73 -9.11
N LYS A 89 19.05 6.97 -8.77
CA LYS A 89 19.55 8.00 -9.65
C LYS A 89 20.90 8.49 -9.12
N LYS A 90 21.89 8.66 -10.01
CA LYS A 90 23.21 9.21 -9.68
C LYS A 90 23.32 10.62 -10.27
N GLY A 91 23.63 11.60 -9.43
CA GLY A 91 23.67 13.03 -9.83
C GLY A 91 22.37 13.45 -10.54
N ASN A 92 22.50 14.08 -11.70
CA ASN A 92 21.39 14.55 -12.54
C ASN A 92 20.84 13.49 -13.53
N GLY A 93 21.36 12.26 -13.49
CA GLY A 93 20.91 11.18 -14.37
C GLY A 93 19.48 10.71 -14.11
N SER A 94 19.02 9.70 -14.84
CA SER A 94 17.69 9.09 -14.72
C SER A 94 17.63 8.01 -13.64
N PHE A 95 16.42 7.74 -13.11
CA PHE A 95 16.20 6.62 -12.23
C PHE A 95 16.29 5.29 -12.97
N LYS A 96 17.21 4.43 -12.53
CA LYS A 96 17.35 3.04 -13.01
C LYS A 96 16.97 2.07 -11.89
N GLN A 97 16.29 0.98 -12.21
CA GLN A 97 16.00 -0.07 -11.24
C GLN A 97 17.31 -0.78 -10.87
N ILE A 98 17.64 -0.82 -9.59
CA ILE A 98 18.87 -1.47 -9.08
C ILE A 98 18.60 -2.79 -8.36
N LYS A 99 17.36 -3.00 -7.88
CA LYS A 99 16.98 -4.24 -7.17
C LYS A 99 15.49 -4.50 -7.23
N LYS A 100 15.13 -5.79 -7.40
CA LYS A 100 13.83 -6.35 -7.10
C LYS A 100 13.93 -7.05 -5.74
N CYS A 101 13.11 -6.64 -4.78
CA CYS A 101 13.10 -7.15 -3.40
C CYS A 101 11.84 -7.97 -3.14
N SER A 102 11.92 -8.99 -2.29
CA SER A 102 10.75 -9.73 -1.83
C SER A 102 9.92 -8.90 -0.83
N SER A 103 8.70 -9.35 -0.53
CA SER A 103 7.83 -8.72 0.48
C SER A 103 8.42 -8.75 1.91
N LYS A 104 9.34 -9.68 2.19
CA LYS A 104 10.02 -9.81 3.49
C LYS A 104 11.18 -8.82 3.64
N THR A 105 11.73 -8.30 2.55
CA THR A 105 12.87 -7.36 2.55
C THR A 105 12.42 -5.98 3.02
N THR A 106 13.12 -5.43 4.01
CA THR A 106 12.87 -4.09 4.57
C THR A 106 14.12 -3.21 4.63
N LYS A 107 15.26 -3.73 4.15
CA LYS A 107 16.56 -3.05 4.15
C LYS A 107 17.37 -3.46 2.92
N TYR A 108 18.11 -2.50 2.36
CA TYR A 108 19.07 -2.76 1.28
C TYR A 108 20.26 -1.82 1.39
N THR A 109 21.46 -2.34 1.17
CA THR A 109 22.72 -1.56 1.23
C THR A 109 23.29 -1.43 -0.16
N VAL A 110 23.67 -0.21 -0.53
CA VAL A 110 24.26 0.14 -1.82
C VAL A 110 25.68 0.63 -1.57
N LYS A 111 26.66 0.09 -2.28
CA LYS A 111 28.03 0.65 -2.33
C LYS A 111 27.97 1.99 -3.09
N THR A 112 28.70 3.01 -2.61
CA THR A 112 28.65 4.36 -3.16
C THR A 112 30.06 4.95 -3.28
N LYS A 113 30.26 5.82 -4.29
CA LYS A 113 31.50 6.57 -4.46
C LYS A 113 31.41 7.90 -3.69
N LYS A 114 32.40 8.20 -2.84
CA LYS A 114 32.51 9.45 -2.07
C LYS A 114 32.30 10.68 -3.00
N GLY A 115 31.62 11.67 -2.47
CA GLY A 115 31.37 12.95 -3.19
C GLY A 115 30.19 12.92 -4.16
N THR A 116 29.67 11.73 -4.54
CA THR A 116 28.55 11.60 -5.49
C THR A 116 27.20 11.64 -4.75
N THR A 117 26.25 12.41 -5.27
CA THR A 117 24.87 12.43 -4.76
C THR A 117 24.08 11.29 -5.41
N TYR A 118 23.43 10.49 -4.58
CA TYR A 118 22.52 9.43 -5.00
C TYR A 118 21.11 9.71 -4.51
N SER A 119 20.14 9.48 -5.37
CA SER A 119 18.71 9.57 -5.05
C SER A 119 18.05 8.23 -5.22
N TYR A 120 17.10 7.91 -4.34
CA TYR A 120 16.41 6.62 -4.31
C TYR A 120 14.90 6.81 -4.22
N LYS A 121 14.17 5.91 -4.85
CA LYS A 121 12.73 5.70 -4.66
C LYS A 121 12.40 4.23 -4.61
N LEU A 122 11.37 3.87 -3.86
CA LEU A 122 10.89 2.50 -3.69
C LEU A 122 9.46 2.41 -4.24
N VAL A 123 9.19 1.41 -5.06
CA VAL A 123 7.86 1.16 -5.64
C VAL A 123 7.39 -0.22 -5.18
N PRO A 124 6.33 -0.33 -4.36
CA PRO A 124 5.76 -1.62 -4.00
C PRO A 124 5.01 -2.19 -5.20
N TYR A 125 5.02 -3.50 -5.36
CA TYR A 125 4.20 -4.17 -6.37
C TYR A 125 3.40 -5.33 -5.77
N ARG A 126 2.28 -5.68 -6.40
CA ARG A 126 1.51 -6.88 -6.12
C ARG A 126 1.32 -7.69 -7.39
N VAL A 127 1.38 -9.00 -7.26
CA VAL A 127 1.01 -9.94 -8.32
C VAL A 127 -0.42 -10.42 -8.05
N ILE A 128 -1.32 -10.23 -9.02
CA ILE A 128 -2.73 -10.64 -8.97
C ILE A 128 -3.01 -11.39 -10.28
N ASN A 129 -3.43 -12.65 -10.18
CA ASN A 129 -3.69 -13.50 -11.34
C ASN A 129 -2.54 -13.46 -12.37
N LYS A 130 -1.30 -13.66 -11.90
CA LYS A 130 -0.05 -13.60 -12.68
C LYS A 130 0.26 -12.21 -13.30
N LYS A 131 -0.60 -11.20 -13.13
CA LYS A 131 -0.38 -9.83 -13.61
C LYS A 131 0.24 -8.97 -12.51
N LEU A 132 1.24 -8.17 -12.87
CA LEU A 132 1.94 -7.26 -11.97
C LEU A 132 1.21 -5.92 -11.91
N LYS A 133 0.96 -5.42 -10.71
CA LYS A 133 0.38 -4.10 -10.42
C LYS A 133 1.31 -3.32 -9.50
N ASN A 134 1.81 -2.19 -9.97
CA ASN A 134 2.63 -1.29 -9.16
C ASN A 134 1.75 -0.41 -8.27
N GLY A 135 2.22 -0.18 -7.04
CA GLY A 135 1.67 0.83 -6.14
C GLY A 135 2.37 2.19 -6.33
N PRO A 136 1.99 3.19 -5.51
CA PRO A 136 2.62 4.50 -5.55
C PRO A 136 4.08 4.43 -5.09
N ALA A 137 4.95 5.20 -5.75
CA ALA A 137 6.34 5.32 -5.36
C ALA A 137 6.49 6.04 -4.01
N SER A 138 7.51 5.70 -3.23
CA SER A 138 7.92 6.48 -2.06
C SER A 138 8.29 7.92 -2.46
N SER A 139 8.37 8.81 -1.48
CA SER A 139 9.11 10.06 -1.66
C SER A 139 10.57 9.73 -2.01
N VAL A 140 11.19 10.55 -2.85
CA VAL A 140 12.61 10.45 -3.18
C VAL A 140 13.43 10.80 -1.96
N LYS A 141 14.49 10.02 -1.69
CA LYS A 141 15.49 10.31 -0.67
C LYS A 141 16.85 10.49 -1.35
N SER A 142 17.49 11.61 -1.12
CA SER A 142 18.78 11.97 -1.73
C SER A 142 19.81 12.29 -0.66
N ARG A 143 21.05 11.79 -0.86
CA ARG A 143 22.21 12.15 -0.02
C ARG A 143 23.52 12.02 -0.80
N LYS A 144 24.45 12.93 -0.50
CA LYS A 144 25.85 12.84 -0.92
C LYS A 144 26.54 11.70 -0.17
N ALA A 145 27.28 10.87 -0.88
CA ALA A 145 28.04 9.75 -0.28
C ALA A 145 29.29 10.27 0.46
N LYS A 146 29.59 9.65 1.60
CA LYS A 146 30.76 9.92 2.45
C LYS A 146 31.90 8.96 2.13
#